data_f8dc92c4bab58f7607a98acd2ebad73e
#
_entry.id   f8dc92c4bab58f7607a98acd2ebad73e
#
_cell.length_a   1.000
_cell.length_b   1.000
_cell.length_c   1.000
_cell.angle_alpha   90.00
_cell.angle_beta   90.00
_cell.angle_gamma   90.00
#
_symmetry.space_group_name_H-M   'P 1'
#
loop_
_entity.id
_entity.type
_entity.pdbx_description
1 polymer ?
#
loop_
_entity_poly.entity_id
_entity_poly.type
_entity_poly.pdbx_seq_one_letter_code
_entity_poly.pdbx_strand_id
1 'polypeptide(L)'
;INEEIEMSKIKMNTPLVEIDGDEMTRVLWSKIKEILIEPYVDLKTEYYDLGLENRETTKDQVTIDAANAIKKYGVGVKCATITPNAQRVIEYNLSQMWKSPNGTIRAILDGTVFRAPILIDGISPLINNWKKPIIIARHAHGDVYSAVEMKVNENEKIFLDSDTDKRLLVKDFKSKGIVQAMFNTDESIKSFAHSCFKYALEQKMDL
;
A
#
# COMPACT_ATOMS: atom_id res chain seq x y z
N ILE A 1 -18.91 17.22 -44.48
CA ILE A 1 -19.61 16.13 -43.76
C ILE A 1 -18.50 15.39 -43.04
N ASN A 2 -18.25 15.72 -41.78
CA ASN A 2 -17.34 14.96 -40.93
C ASN A 2 -18.16 13.75 -40.45
N GLU A 3 -17.91 12.57 -41.00
CA GLU A 3 -18.27 11.32 -40.36
C GLU A 3 -17.35 11.20 -39.11
N GLU A 4 -17.87 11.52 -37.95
CA GLU A 4 -17.27 11.08 -36.70
C GLU A 4 -17.30 9.55 -36.71
N ILE A 5 -16.14 8.94 -36.90
CA ILE A 5 -15.97 7.51 -36.74
C ILE A 5 -16.19 7.25 -35.25
N GLU A 6 -17.37 6.84 -34.86
CA GLU A 6 -17.70 6.41 -33.51
C GLU A 6 -16.84 5.15 -33.21
N MET A 7 -15.68 5.41 -32.61
CA MET A 7 -14.78 4.33 -32.17
C MET A 7 -15.50 3.51 -31.09
N SER A 8 -15.73 2.24 -31.38
CA SER A 8 -16.32 1.35 -30.37
C SER A 8 -15.41 1.26 -29.15
N LYS A 9 -15.94 1.59 -27.99
CA LYS A 9 -15.20 1.54 -26.72
C LYS A 9 -14.78 0.10 -26.40
N ILE A 10 -13.60 -0.03 -25.80
CA ILE A 10 -13.11 -1.30 -25.29
C ILE A 10 -14.01 -1.73 -24.13
N LYS A 11 -14.59 -2.93 -24.23
CA LYS A 11 -15.45 -3.49 -23.16
C LYS A 11 -14.61 -4.13 -22.08
N MET A 12 -14.93 -3.83 -20.83
CA MET A 12 -14.31 -4.48 -19.67
C MET A 12 -15.11 -5.72 -19.29
N ASN A 13 -14.42 -6.84 -19.09
CA ASN A 13 -15.01 -8.09 -18.60
C ASN A 13 -15.11 -8.12 -17.06
N THR A 14 -14.16 -7.47 -16.40
CA THR A 14 -14.06 -7.40 -14.93
C THR A 14 -14.05 -5.95 -14.51
N PRO A 15 -14.77 -5.55 -13.46
CA PRO A 15 -14.73 -4.19 -12.97
C PRO A 15 -13.35 -3.86 -12.38
N LEU A 16 -12.95 -2.60 -12.52
CA LEU A 16 -11.80 -2.04 -11.84
C LEU A 16 -12.21 -1.65 -10.42
N VAL A 17 -11.50 -2.13 -9.40
CA VAL A 17 -11.67 -1.61 -8.05
C VAL A 17 -11.08 -0.21 -8.01
N GLU A 18 -11.97 0.77 -7.91
CA GLU A 18 -11.62 2.18 -7.89
C GLU A 18 -11.60 2.67 -6.45
N ILE A 19 -10.39 3.05 -5.99
CA ILE A 19 -10.18 3.50 -4.61
C ILE A 19 -9.82 4.99 -4.67
N ASP A 20 -10.82 5.80 -4.40
CA ASP A 20 -10.65 7.25 -4.38
C ASP A 20 -9.92 7.71 -3.11
N GLY A 21 -9.35 8.89 -3.16
CA GLY A 21 -8.49 9.40 -2.11
C GLY A 21 -8.89 10.78 -1.62
N ASP A 22 -7.90 11.50 -1.12
CA ASP A 22 -8.07 12.82 -0.55
C ASP A 22 -7.60 13.93 -1.50
N GLU A 23 -8.10 15.14 -1.27
CA GLU A 23 -7.60 16.40 -1.84
C GLU A 23 -7.48 16.38 -3.39
N MET A 24 -6.36 16.88 -3.92
CA MET A 24 -6.11 17.03 -5.36
C MET A 24 -6.11 15.71 -6.12
N THR A 25 -5.77 14.60 -5.49
CA THR A 25 -5.71 13.31 -6.20
C THR A 25 -7.07 12.84 -6.65
N ARG A 26 -8.12 13.14 -5.91
CA ARG A 26 -9.52 12.89 -6.28
C ARG A 26 -9.90 13.67 -7.54
N VAL A 27 -9.56 14.94 -7.58
CA VAL A 27 -9.83 15.81 -8.74
C VAL A 27 -9.05 15.35 -9.96
N LEU A 28 -7.75 15.06 -9.80
CA LEU A 28 -6.91 14.56 -10.90
C LEU A 28 -7.41 13.23 -11.45
N TRP A 29 -7.78 12.30 -10.58
CA TRP A 29 -8.30 11.01 -11.00
C TRP A 29 -9.62 11.13 -11.77
N SER A 30 -10.53 11.99 -11.31
CA SER A 30 -11.77 12.29 -12.04
C SER A 30 -11.48 12.79 -13.46
N LYS A 31 -10.53 13.70 -13.61
CA LYS A 31 -10.12 14.22 -14.94
C LYS A 31 -9.44 13.16 -15.80
N ILE A 32 -8.64 12.29 -15.22
CA ILE A 32 -8.02 11.17 -15.95
C ILE A 32 -9.09 10.24 -16.50
N LYS A 33 -10.10 9.88 -15.70
CA LYS A 33 -11.21 9.07 -16.17
C LYS A 33 -11.96 9.75 -17.32
N GLU A 34 -12.42 10.96 -17.10
CA GLU A 34 -13.23 11.73 -18.04
C GLU A 34 -12.52 11.93 -19.39
N ILE A 35 -11.23 12.27 -19.38
CA ILE A 35 -10.52 12.71 -20.57
C ILE A 35 -9.74 11.58 -21.26
N LEU A 36 -9.14 10.68 -20.47
CA LEU A 36 -8.17 9.70 -21.00
C LEU A 36 -8.69 8.26 -21.00
N ILE A 37 -9.72 7.93 -20.23
CA ILE A 37 -10.19 6.53 -20.11
C ILE A 37 -11.57 6.36 -20.73
N GLU A 38 -12.56 7.07 -20.25
CA GLU A 38 -13.97 6.91 -20.64
C GLU A 38 -14.26 7.16 -22.14
N PRO A 39 -13.51 8.01 -22.85
CA PRO A 39 -13.69 8.11 -24.31
C PRO A 39 -13.38 6.81 -25.06
N TYR A 40 -12.49 5.97 -24.54
CA TYR A 40 -11.96 4.78 -25.20
C TYR A 40 -12.41 3.45 -24.56
N VAL A 41 -12.81 3.49 -23.29
CA VAL A 41 -13.13 2.31 -22.49
C VAL A 41 -14.54 2.43 -21.92
N ASP A 42 -15.34 1.36 -22.05
CA ASP A 42 -16.60 1.20 -21.32
C ASP A 42 -16.26 0.84 -19.87
N LEU A 43 -15.88 1.90 -19.10
CA LEU A 43 -15.31 1.75 -17.77
C LEU A 43 -16.36 1.26 -16.77
N LYS A 44 -16.09 0.11 -16.16
CA LYS A 44 -16.87 -0.44 -15.05
C LYS A 44 -16.02 -0.39 -13.79
N THR A 45 -16.53 0.22 -12.75
CA THR A 45 -15.82 0.35 -11.47
C THR A 45 -16.61 -0.25 -10.33
N GLU A 46 -15.88 -0.80 -9.36
CA GLU A 46 -16.34 -1.06 -8.00
C GLU A 46 -15.71 0.02 -7.12
N TYR A 47 -16.51 1.00 -6.70
CA TYR A 47 -16.02 2.24 -6.11
C TYR A 47 -15.93 2.20 -4.59
N TYR A 48 -14.80 2.66 -4.05
CA TYR A 48 -14.54 2.82 -2.62
C TYR A 48 -13.95 4.20 -2.35
N ASP A 49 -14.61 4.98 -1.49
CA ASP A 49 -14.12 6.27 -1.02
C ASP A 49 -13.22 6.09 0.20
N LEU A 50 -11.89 6.24 0.03
CA LEU A 50 -10.92 6.24 1.11
C LEU A 50 -10.53 7.65 1.55
N GLY A 51 -11.34 8.65 1.28
CA GLY A 51 -11.20 9.97 1.88
C GLY A 51 -11.29 9.89 3.41
N LEU A 52 -10.55 10.76 4.09
CA LEU A 52 -10.36 10.69 5.54
C LEU A 52 -11.68 10.75 6.32
N GLU A 53 -12.64 11.55 5.85
CA GLU A 53 -13.97 11.67 6.46
C GLU A 53 -14.78 10.36 6.40
N ASN A 54 -14.76 9.70 5.24
CA ASN A 54 -15.46 8.42 5.08
C ASN A 54 -14.78 7.30 5.87
N ARG A 55 -13.44 7.34 5.96
CA ARG A 55 -12.69 6.41 6.81
C ARG A 55 -13.03 6.59 8.28
N GLU A 56 -13.19 7.83 8.75
CA GLU A 56 -13.65 8.11 10.11
C GLU A 56 -15.05 7.54 10.36
N THR A 57 -15.99 7.80 9.45
CA THR A 57 -17.38 7.33 9.55
C THR A 57 -17.47 5.80 9.56
N THR A 58 -16.69 5.13 8.72
CA THR A 58 -16.66 3.66 8.60
C THR A 58 -15.70 2.99 9.58
N LYS A 59 -15.01 3.75 10.43
CA LYS A 59 -13.94 3.23 11.31
C LYS A 59 -12.89 2.43 10.53
N ASP A 60 -12.52 2.97 9.38
CA ASP A 60 -11.56 2.41 8.42
C ASP A 60 -11.97 1.05 7.79
N GLN A 61 -13.22 0.60 7.99
CA GLN A 61 -13.71 -0.64 7.39
C GLN A 61 -13.67 -0.58 5.86
N VAL A 62 -13.93 0.59 5.27
CA VAL A 62 -13.86 0.80 3.81
C VAL A 62 -12.50 0.43 3.21
N THR A 63 -11.40 0.61 3.95
CA THR A 63 -10.06 0.21 3.51
C THR A 63 -9.94 -1.31 3.40
N ILE A 64 -10.51 -2.05 4.34
CA ILE A 64 -10.55 -3.51 4.35
C ILE A 64 -11.41 -4.04 3.21
N ASP A 65 -12.58 -3.44 3.03
CA ASP A 65 -13.54 -3.82 1.98
C ASP A 65 -12.93 -3.60 0.59
N ALA A 66 -12.26 -2.47 0.36
CA ALA A 66 -11.54 -2.19 -0.88
C ALA A 66 -10.43 -3.22 -1.16
N ALA A 67 -9.66 -3.60 -0.15
CA ALA A 67 -8.63 -4.62 -0.30
C ALA A 67 -9.21 -5.99 -0.66
N ASN A 68 -10.32 -6.38 -0.03
CA ASN A 68 -11.02 -7.62 -0.34
C ASN A 68 -11.64 -7.61 -1.75
N ALA A 69 -12.13 -6.46 -2.21
CA ALA A 69 -12.59 -6.30 -3.57
C ALA A 69 -11.45 -6.50 -4.58
N ILE A 70 -10.24 -5.99 -4.30
CA ILE A 70 -9.07 -6.25 -5.16
C ILE A 70 -8.75 -7.76 -5.21
N LYS A 71 -8.84 -8.49 -4.08
CA LYS A 71 -8.69 -9.95 -4.09
C LYS A 71 -9.71 -10.64 -4.99
N LYS A 72 -10.94 -10.15 -4.97
CA LYS A 72 -12.05 -10.71 -5.76
C LYS A 72 -11.89 -10.45 -7.26
N TYR A 73 -11.54 -9.23 -7.63
CA TYR A 73 -11.52 -8.80 -9.04
C TYR A 73 -10.13 -8.83 -9.68
N GLY A 74 -9.07 -8.92 -8.88
CA GLY A 74 -7.69 -9.07 -9.34
C GLY A 74 -7.01 -7.77 -9.77
N VAL A 75 -7.71 -6.63 -9.78
CA VAL A 75 -7.16 -5.34 -10.21
C VAL A 75 -7.79 -4.19 -9.45
N GLY A 76 -6.97 -3.21 -9.08
CA GLY A 76 -7.44 -1.98 -8.45
C GLY A 76 -6.51 -0.80 -8.74
N VAL A 77 -7.09 0.38 -8.73
CA VAL A 77 -6.37 1.66 -8.80
C VAL A 77 -6.67 2.46 -7.53
N LYS A 78 -5.63 3.03 -6.94
CA LYS A 78 -5.77 3.79 -5.70
C LYS A 78 -5.18 5.19 -5.84
N CYS A 79 -5.99 6.18 -5.52
CA CYS A 79 -5.56 7.56 -5.32
C CYS A 79 -4.78 7.72 -4.01
N ALA A 80 -4.03 8.80 -3.87
CA ALA A 80 -3.34 9.11 -2.63
C ALA A 80 -4.34 9.42 -1.50
N THR A 81 -4.01 8.96 -0.29
CA THR A 81 -4.82 9.15 0.91
C THR A 81 -4.01 9.80 2.01
N ILE A 82 -4.66 10.60 2.84
CA ILE A 82 -4.05 11.19 4.03
C ILE A 82 -3.83 10.10 5.08
N THR A 83 -2.59 10.03 5.61
CA THR A 83 -2.31 9.34 6.87
C THR A 83 -2.25 10.40 7.96
N PRO A 84 -3.25 10.47 8.86
CA PRO A 84 -3.34 11.56 9.81
C PRO A 84 -2.22 11.48 10.84
N ASN A 85 -1.65 12.64 11.15
CA ASN A 85 -0.82 12.89 12.32
C ASN A 85 -1.64 13.56 13.43
N ALA A 86 -1.05 13.87 14.56
CA ALA A 86 -1.74 14.50 15.68
C ALA A 86 -2.45 15.83 15.31
N GLN A 87 -1.86 16.62 14.42
CA GLN A 87 -2.47 17.87 13.95
C GLN A 87 -3.69 17.60 13.07
N ARG A 88 -3.62 16.64 12.15
CA ARG A 88 -4.72 16.23 11.29
C ARG A 88 -5.89 15.62 12.07
N VAL A 89 -5.60 14.93 13.18
CA VAL A 89 -6.66 14.42 14.08
C VAL A 89 -7.52 15.57 14.60
N ILE A 90 -6.91 16.68 14.99
CA ILE A 90 -7.64 17.87 15.46
C ILE A 90 -8.35 18.56 14.29
N GLU A 91 -7.66 18.80 13.18
CA GLU A 91 -8.19 19.49 12.00
C GLU A 91 -9.44 18.84 11.42
N TYR A 92 -9.45 17.51 11.33
CA TYR A 92 -10.55 16.71 10.77
C TYR A 92 -11.49 16.14 11.83
N ASN A 93 -11.30 16.50 13.10
CA ASN A 93 -12.09 16.00 14.24
C ASN A 93 -12.20 14.48 14.26
N LEU A 94 -11.07 13.79 14.12
CA LEU A 94 -11.00 12.33 14.07
C LEU A 94 -11.03 11.74 15.47
N SER A 95 -11.63 10.56 15.62
CA SER A 95 -11.65 9.80 16.87
C SER A 95 -10.27 9.23 17.24
N GLN A 96 -9.41 9.01 16.24
CA GLN A 96 -8.06 8.47 16.43
C GLN A 96 -7.16 8.75 15.24
N MET A 97 -5.89 8.46 15.41
CA MET A 97 -4.87 8.50 14.35
C MET A 97 -4.95 7.21 13.51
N TRP A 98 -5.75 7.24 12.44
CA TRP A 98 -5.94 6.07 11.55
C TRP A 98 -4.62 5.62 10.91
N LYS A 99 -4.44 4.30 10.78
CA LYS A 99 -3.27 3.72 10.11
C LYS A 99 -3.25 4.09 8.62
N SER A 100 -2.08 3.93 7.99
CA SER A 100 -1.97 4.15 6.54
C SER A 100 -2.78 3.12 5.75
N PRO A 101 -3.73 3.53 4.91
CA PRO A 101 -4.47 2.61 4.05
C PRO A 101 -3.56 1.81 3.11
N ASN A 102 -2.45 2.40 2.67
CA ASN A 102 -1.46 1.71 1.85
C ASN A 102 -0.86 0.50 2.56
N GLY A 103 -0.56 0.64 3.86
CA GLY A 103 -0.06 -0.45 4.69
C GLY A 103 -1.11 -1.54 4.88
N THR A 104 -2.33 -1.15 5.24
CA THR A 104 -3.45 -2.08 5.45
C THR A 104 -3.77 -2.87 4.18
N ILE A 105 -3.93 -2.21 3.03
CA ILE A 105 -4.24 -2.88 1.75
C ILE A 105 -3.12 -3.84 1.37
N ARG A 106 -1.85 -3.43 1.45
CA ARG A 106 -0.72 -4.29 1.10
C ARG A 106 -0.60 -5.51 2.01
N ALA A 107 -0.84 -5.33 3.31
CA ALA A 107 -0.83 -6.45 4.27
C ALA A 107 -1.95 -7.45 3.99
N ILE A 108 -3.16 -6.98 3.68
CA ILE A 108 -4.31 -7.84 3.34
C ILE A 108 -4.05 -8.58 2.02
N LEU A 109 -3.45 -7.94 1.02
CA LEU A 109 -3.14 -8.55 -0.26
C LEU A 109 -1.92 -9.49 -0.20
N ASP A 110 -1.13 -9.43 0.87
CA ASP A 110 0.16 -10.13 1.00
C ASP A 110 1.06 -9.86 -0.23
N GLY A 111 1.13 -8.59 -0.62
CA GLY A 111 1.72 -8.18 -1.89
C GLY A 111 3.22 -7.94 -1.80
N THR A 112 3.91 -8.23 -2.89
CA THR A 112 5.30 -7.81 -3.10
C THR A 112 5.33 -6.53 -3.93
N VAL A 113 6.00 -5.50 -3.44
CA VAL A 113 6.15 -4.23 -4.14
C VAL A 113 7.55 -4.17 -4.76
N PHE A 114 7.61 -4.14 -6.09
CA PHE A 114 8.86 -3.92 -6.82
C PHE A 114 8.99 -2.45 -7.21
N ARG A 115 10.14 -1.88 -6.91
CA ARG A 115 10.49 -0.50 -7.28
C ARG A 115 11.68 -0.53 -8.22
N ALA A 116 11.38 -0.45 -9.51
CA ALA A 116 12.36 -0.31 -10.57
C ALA A 116 12.62 1.19 -10.84
N PRO A 117 13.84 1.57 -11.23
CA PRO A 117 14.12 2.94 -11.65
C PRO A 117 13.38 3.26 -12.96
N ILE A 118 12.83 4.47 -13.02
CA ILE A 118 12.25 5.03 -14.23
C ILE A 118 13.23 6.06 -14.76
N LEU A 119 13.80 5.81 -15.93
CA LEU A 119 14.72 6.73 -16.60
C LEU A 119 13.98 7.42 -17.73
N ILE A 120 14.26 8.71 -17.90
CA ILE A 120 13.70 9.55 -18.95
C ILE A 120 14.85 10.02 -19.84
N ASP A 121 14.72 9.80 -21.13
CA ASP A 121 15.72 10.24 -22.10
C ASP A 121 15.97 11.75 -22.02
N GLY A 122 17.24 12.13 -21.99
CA GLY A 122 17.67 13.53 -21.86
C GLY A 122 17.68 14.08 -20.43
N ILE A 123 17.24 13.31 -19.43
CA ILE A 123 17.34 13.68 -18.01
C ILE A 123 18.35 12.77 -17.31
N SER A 124 19.44 13.36 -16.83
CA SER A 124 20.46 12.61 -16.09
C SER A 124 19.90 12.13 -14.73
N PRO A 125 20.12 10.88 -14.35
CA PRO A 125 19.74 10.39 -13.03
C PRO A 125 20.52 11.11 -11.93
N LEU A 126 19.92 11.23 -10.75
CA LEU A 126 20.54 11.90 -9.60
C LEU A 126 21.88 11.28 -9.20
N ILE A 127 22.01 9.97 -9.37
CA ILE A 127 23.25 9.20 -9.05
C ILE A 127 23.87 8.72 -10.35
N ASN A 128 24.79 9.49 -10.90
CA ASN A 128 25.37 9.26 -12.24
C ASN A 128 26.36 8.08 -12.32
N ASN A 129 26.90 7.63 -11.20
CA ASN A 129 27.89 6.54 -11.16
C ASN A 129 27.25 5.15 -11.10
N TRP A 130 25.94 5.03 -10.91
CA TRP A 130 25.24 3.75 -11.04
C TRP A 130 25.04 3.42 -12.52
N LYS A 131 25.61 2.28 -12.95
CA LYS A 131 25.59 1.86 -14.36
C LYS A 131 24.57 0.77 -14.67
N LYS A 132 24.00 0.15 -13.63
CA LYS A 132 22.96 -0.87 -13.75
C LYS A 132 21.77 -0.49 -12.88
N PRO A 133 20.54 -0.83 -13.28
CA PRO A 133 19.37 -0.62 -12.45
C PRO A 133 19.46 -1.43 -11.16
N ILE A 134 19.03 -0.82 -10.06
CA ILE A 134 18.83 -1.51 -8.77
C ILE A 134 17.33 -1.52 -8.52
N ILE A 135 16.77 -2.71 -8.39
CA ILE A 135 15.35 -2.91 -8.14
C ILE A 135 15.18 -3.35 -6.69
N ILE A 136 14.32 -2.64 -5.96
CA ILE A 136 14.04 -2.95 -4.56
C ILE A 136 12.71 -3.67 -4.47
N ALA A 137 12.75 -4.92 -3.99
CA ALA A 137 11.55 -5.66 -3.62
C ALA A 137 11.21 -5.39 -2.14
N ARG A 138 9.93 -5.12 -1.86
CA ARG A 138 9.43 -4.94 -0.50
C ARG A 138 8.39 -5.99 -0.17
N HIS A 139 8.62 -6.72 0.92
CA HIS A 139 7.64 -7.61 1.53
C HIS A 139 6.68 -6.79 2.39
N ALA A 140 5.40 -6.83 2.08
CA ALA A 140 4.39 -5.96 2.70
C ALA A 140 3.49 -6.73 3.69
N HIS A 141 4.05 -7.65 4.46
CA HIS A 141 3.34 -8.44 5.45
C HIS A 141 4.10 -8.45 6.77
N GLY A 142 3.43 -8.16 7.89
CA GLY A 142 4.05 -8.16 9.21
C GLY A 142 5.17 -7.14 9.43
N ASP A 143 5.31 -6.18 8.52
CA ASP A 143 6.32 -5.12 8.56
C ASP A 143 5.93 -3.99 9.54
N VAL A 144 6.67 -2.88 9.49
CA VAL A 144 6.46 -1.70 10.34
C VAL A 144 5.01 -1.19 10.39
N TYR A 145 4.23 -1.39 9.31
CA TYR A 145 2.82 -0.96 9.27
C TYR A 145 1.86 -1.88 10.03
N SER A 146 2.27 -3.11 10.29
CA SER A 146 1.50 -4.12 11.06
C SER A 146 2.13 -4.43 12.42
N ALA A 147 3.26 -3.79 12.75
CA ALA A 147 3.96 -4.01 13.99
C ALA A 147 3.11 -3.62 15.22
N VAL A 148 3.34 -4.35 16.29
CA VAL A 148 2.84 -4.00 17.62
C VAL A 148 3.92 -3.21 18.34
N GLU A 149 3.57 -2.02 18.83
CA GLU A 149 4.54 -1.17 19.53
C GLU A 149 4.05 -0.75 20.90
N MET A 150 5.01 -0.55 21.80
CA MET A 150 4.77 -0.22 23.21
C MET A 150 5.84 0.74 23.71
N LYS A 151 5.42 1.80 24.42
CA LYS A 151 6.33 2.64 25.20
C LYS A 151 6.79 1.89 26.43
N VAL A 152 8.06 2.04 26.78
CA VAL A 152 8.72 1.37 27.91
C VAL A 152 9.29 2.42 28.83
N ASN A 153 9.14 2.22 30.15
CA ASN A 153 9.71 3.07 31.18
C ASN A 153 11.15 2.66 31.50
N GLU A 154 11.82 3.53 32.25
CA GLU A 154 13.13 3.24 32.82
C GLU A 154 13.05 2.04 33.79
N ASN A 155 14.06 1.19 33.75
CA ASN A 155 14.21 -0.03 34.56
C ASN A 155 13.14 -1.11 34.32
N GLU A 156 12.46 -1.07 33.19
CA GLU A 156 11.60 -2.15 32.72
C GLU A 156 12.36 -3.21 31.93
N LYS A 157 12.00 -4.48 32.13
CA LYS A 157 12.47 -5.61 31.32
C LYS A 157 11.36 -6.07 30.41
N ILE A 158 11.65 -6.14 29.13
CA ILE A 158 10.69 -6.59 28.11
C ILE A 158 11.04 -8.00 27.70
N PHE A 159 10.02 -8.84 27.63
CA PHE A 159 10.13 -10.24 27.22
C PHE A 159 9.27 -10.49 25.99
N LEU A 160 9.75 -11.37 25.13
CA LEU A 160 8.95 -12.06 24.14
C LEU A 160 8.50 -13.38 24.76
N ASP A 161 7.21 -13.57 24.83
CA ASP A 161 6.59 -14.71 25.50
C ASP A 161 5.66 -15.46 24.55
N SER A 162 5.53 -16.76 24.69
CA SER A 162 4.60 -17.57 23.94
C SER A 162 3.78 -18.45 24.88
N ASP A 163 2.63 -18.92 24.45
CA ASP A 163 1.78 -19.86 25.15
C ASP A 163 2.41 -21.26 25.37
N THR A 164 3.59 -21.50 24.78
CA THR A 164 4.36 -22.75 24.85
C THR A 164 5.59 -22.67 25.78
N ASP A 165 5.51 -21.95 26.87
CA ASP A 165 6.57 -21.78 27.91
C ASP A 165 7.92 -21.21 27.41
N LYS A 166 7.98 -20.68 26.20
CA LYS A 166 9.17 -19.97 25.71
C LYS A 166 9.12 -18.51 26.10
N ARG A 167 10.07 -18.10 26.92
CA ARG A 167 10.22 -16.70 27.32
C ARG A 167 11.64 -16.22 27.08
N LEU A 168 11.77 -15.18 26.25
CA LEU A 168 13.05 -14.59 25.86
C LEU A 168 13.12 -13.16 26.33
N LEU A 169 14.21 -12.79 27.01
CA LEU A 169 14.47 -11.40 27.35
C LEU A 169 14.83 -10.62 26.06
N VAL A 170 14.00 -9.66 25.68
CA VAL A 170 14.27 -8.76 24.57
C VAL A 170 15.29 -7.68 25.00
N LYS A 171 15.00 -7.00 26.12
CA LYS A 171 15.85 -5.91 26.61
C LYS A 171 15.58 -5.60 28.08
N ASP A 172 16.64 -5.28 28.81
CA ASP A 172 16.60 -4.61 30.11
C ASP A 172 16.86 -3.11 29.86
N PHE A 173 15.81 -2.29 29.98
CA PHE A 173 15.87 -0.87 29.71
C PHE A 173 16.42 -0.11 30.91
N LYS A 174 17.46 0.70 30.71
CA LYS A 174 18.04 1.60 31.71
C LYS A 174 17.54 3.03 31.55
N SER A 175 16.74 3.30 30.55
CA SER A 175 16.10 4.58 30.26
C SER A 175 14.75 4.31 29.57
N LYS A 176 13.89 5.33 29.47
CA LYS A 176 12.66 5.26 28.69
C LYS A 176 12.95 4.89 27.22
N GLY A 177 12.07 4.13 26.61
CA GLY A 177 12.25 3.69 25.24
C GLY A 177 10.95 3.24 24.58
N ILE A 178 11.11 2.59 23.43
CA ILE A 178 10.04 1.96 22.65
C ILE A 178 10.47 0.56 22.25
N VAL A 179 9.54 -0.37 22.29
CA VAL A 179 9.68 -1.71 21.73
C VAL A 179 8.70 -1.84 20.57
N GLN A 180 9.17 -2.43 19.48
CA GLN A 180 8.36 -2.75 18.31
C GLN A 180 8.57 -4.22 17.97
N ALA A 181 7.47 -4.97 17.84
CA ALA A 181 7.48 -6.36 17.44
C ALA A 181 6.91 -6.51 16.02
N MET A 182 7.70 -7.08 15.13
CA MET A 182 7.29 -7.47 13.79
C MET A 182 7.15 -8.99 13.71
N PHE A 183 6.34 -9.46 12.80
CA PHE A 183 6.10 -10.90 12.62
C PHE A 183 6.08 -11.25 11.13
N ASN A 184 6.18 -12.53 10.84
CA ASN A 184 5.97 -13.06 9.50
C ASN A 184 5.46 -14.50 9.58
N THR A 185 4.91 -14.99 8.47
CA THR A 185 4.48 -16.38 8.33
C THR A 185 5.29 -17.07 7.23
N ASP A 186 5.50 -18.37 7.37
CA ASP A 186 6.22 -19.16 6.36
C ASP A 186 5.57 -19.10 4.98
N GLU A 187 4.23 -19.03 4.94
CA GLU A 187 3.49 -18.89 3.69
C GLU A 187 3.79 -17.58 3.00
N SER A 188 3.74 -16.47 3.75
CA SER A 188 4.04 -15.14 3.22
C SER A 188 5.50 -15.00 2.79
N ILE A 189 6.45 -15.57 3.55
CA ILE A 189 7.87 -15.60 3.18
C ILE A 189 8.07 -16.35 1.86
N LYS A 190 7.45 -17.52 1.70
CA LYS A 190 7.51 -18.32 0.46
C LYS A 190 6.92 -17.57 -0.72
N SER A 191 5.76 -16.92 -0.54
CA SER A 191 5.11 -16.10 -1.56
C SER A 191 6.01 -14.96 -2.01
N PHE A 192 6.60 -14.23 -1.07
CA PHE A 192 7.56 -13.17 -1.35
C PHE A 192 8.78 -13.67 -2.11
N ALA A 193 9.41 -14.76 -1.64
CA ALA A 193 10.57 -15.36 -2.31
C ALA A 193 10.24 -15.79 -3.75
N HIS A 194 9.09 -16.46 -3.94
CA HIS A 194 8.62 -16.86 -5.27
C HIS A 194 8.45 -15.64 -6.20
N SER A 195 7.84 -14.58 -5.72
CA SER A 195 7.65 -13.33 -6.47
C SER A 195 9.01 -12.70 -6.87
N CYS A 196 9.98 -12.67 -5.96
CA CYS A 196 11.30 -12.13 -6.22
C CYS A 196 12.06 -12.95 -7.26
N PHE A 197 12.09 -14.29 -7.13
CA PHE A 197 12.75 -15.16 -8.10
C PHE A 197 12.12 -15.07 -9.48
N LYS A 198 10.77 -15.08 -9.54
CA LYS A 198 10.07 -14.94 -10.80
C LYS A 198 10.36 -13.61 -11.48
N TYR A 199 10.32 -12.52 -10.74
CA TYR A 199 10.64 -11.19 -11.26
C TYR A 199 12.09 -11.10 -11.76
N ALA A 200 13.06 -11.62 -11.00
CA ALA A 200 14.48 -11.64 -11.40
C ALA A 200 14.68 -12.42 -12.71
N LEU A 201 14.04 -13.59 -12.85
CA LEU A 201 14.08 -14.38 -14.09
C LEU A 201 13.49 -13.63 -15.28
N GLU A 202 12.32 -13.00 -15.12
CA GLU A 202 11.66 -12.21 -16.16
C GLU A 202 12.52 -11.00 -16.59
N GLN A 203 13.17 -10.34 -15.65
CA GLN A 203 14.07 -9.22 -15.91
C GLN A 203 15.49 -9.65 -16.34
N LYS A 204 15.83 -10.94 -16.26
CA LYS A 204 17.17 -11.48 -16.52
C LYS A 204 18.24 -10.79 -15.65
N MET A 205 17.94 -10.61 -14.39
CA MET A 205 18.80 -9.96 -13.40
C MET A 205 19.18 -10.94 -12.29
N ASP A 206 20.33 -10.69 -11.69
CA ASP A 206 20.75 -11.37 -10.46
C ASP A 206 19.86 -10.92 -9.27
N LEU A 207 19.72 -11.80 -8.27
CA LEU A 207 18.96 -11.54 -7.05
C LEU A 207 19.87 -11.68 -5.83
#